data_1c9fe3f8b31c8850c54eea2c25b88285
#
_entry.id   1c9fe3f8b31c8850c54eea2c25b88285
#
_cell.length_a   1.000
_cell.length_b   1.000
_cell.length_c   1.000
_cell.angle_alpha   90.00
_cell.angle_beta   90.00
_cell.angle_gamma   90.00
#
_symmetry.space_group_name_H-M   'P 1'
#
loop_
_entity.id
_entity.type
_entity.pdbx_description
1 polymer ?
#
loop_
_entity_poly.entity_id
_entity_poly.type
_entity_poly.pdbx_seq_one_letter_code
_entity_poly.pdbx_strand_id
1 'polypeptide(L)'
;MTKSSSWAKHRMRENRNNQFRPEQLVLYKQLRVLNANSEILMEYSVTYTNEQDQKRTAIGDIVDITKKIFYRLNGAVHNSNKQEEKDWEQKIYLEQLGWKVVDIET
;
A
#
# COMPACT_ATOMS: atom_id res chain seq x y z
N MET A 1 26.27 5.42 5.11
CA MET A 1 25.30 5.08 6.15
C MET A 1 23.97 4.66 5.57
N THR A 2 23.68 3.42 5.79
CA THR A 2 22.42 2.86 5.30
C THR A 2 21.21 3.53 5.94
N LYS A 3 21.33 3.93 7.18
CA LYS A 3 20.24 4.62 7.87
C LYS A 3 19.93 5.97 7.25
N SER A 4 20.93 6.70 6.81
CA SER A 4 20.67 8.00 6.21
C SER A 4 19.96 7.88 4.87
N SER A 5 20.26 6.86 4.09
CA SER A 5 19.58 6.62 2.83
C SER A 5 18.09 6.31 3.06
N SER A 6 17.81 5.39 3.96
CA SER A 6 16.45 5.02 4.32
C SER A 6 15.71 6.22 4.93
N TRP A 7 16.41 6.98 5.74
CA TRP A 7 15.86 8.14 6.41
C TRP A 7 15.53 9.25 5.42
N ALA A 8 16.38 9.43 4.42
CA ALA A 8 16.12 10.42 3.37
C ALA A 8 14.86 10.10 2.60
N LYS A 9 14.63 8.83 2.27
CA LYS A 9 13.41 8.42 1.60
C LYS A 9 12.18 8.70 2.45
N HIS A 10 12.29 8.46 3.74
CA HIS A 10 11.19 8.73 4.65
C HIS A 10 10.87 10.22 4.71
N ARG A 11 11.89 11.05 4.76
CA ARG A 11 11.69 12.50 4.75
C ARG A 11 11.04 13.00 3.48
N MET A 12 11.42 12.44 2.35
CA MET A 12 10.80 12.81 1.09
C MET A 12 9.31 12.53 1.11
N ARG A 13 8.91 11.41 1.71
CA ARG A 13 7.49 11.09 1.85
C ARG A 13 6.77 12.07 2.76
N GLU A 14 7.41 12.47 3.84
CA GLU A 14 6.82 13.46 4.74
C GLU A 14 6.61 14.80 4.04
N ASN A 15 7.57 15.20 3.22
CA ASN A 15 7.44 16.43 2.46
C ASN A 15 6.31 16.38 1.44
N ARG A 16 5.86 15.17 1.09
CA ARG A 16 4.77 14.96 0.15
C ARG A 16 3.44 14.72 0.84
N ASN A 17 3.36 14.90 2.14
CA ASN A 17 2.13 14.65 2.90
C ASN A 17 0.95 15.45 2.37
N ASN A 18 1.20 16.63 1.81
CA ASN A 18 0.13 17.45 1.24
C ASN A 18 -0.54 16.81 0.03
N GLN A 19 0.09 15.79 -0.54
CA GLN A 19 -0.44 15.07 -1.69
C GLN A 19 -1.26 13.85 -1.30
N PHE A 20 -1.22 13.46 -0.03
CA PHE A 20 -2.04 12.34 0.44
C PHE A 20 -3.48 12.80 0.55
N ARG A 21 -4.38 11.90 0.16
CA ARG A 21 -5.80 12.19 0.28
C ARG A 21 -6.20 12.21 1.76
N PRO A 22 -7.17 13.08 2.13
CA PRO A 22 -7.63 13.13 3.53
C PRO A 22 -8.10 11.78 4.06
N GLU A 23 -8.76 10.99 3.24
CA GLU A 23 -9.25 9.67 3.64
C GLU A 23 -8.09 8.75 4.02
N GLN A 24 -6.97 8.83 3.28
CA GLN A 24 -5.80 8.04 3.57
C GLN A 24 -5.19 8.40 4.91
N LEU A 25 -5.09 9.70 5.20
CA LEU A 25 -4.53 10.16 6.46
C LEU A 25 -5.41 9.78 7.64
N VAL A 26 -6.73 9.93 7.49
CA VAL A 26 -7.67 9.56 8.54
C VAL A 26 -7.58 8.08 8.85
N LEU A 27 -7.59 7.25 7.82
CA LEU A 27 -7.50 5.81 7.99
C LEU A 27 -6.17 5.41 8.63
N TYR A 28 -5.09 6.02 8.20
CA TYR A 28 -3.77 5.76 8.76
C TYR A 28 -3.75 6.00 10.26
N LYS A 29 -4.28 7.15 10.69
CA LYS A 29 -4.33 7.49 12.11
C LYS A 29 -5.20 6.52 12.89
N GLN A 30 -6.35 6.16 12.36
CA GLN A 30 -7.26 5.22 13.00
C GLN A 30 -6.61 3.85 13.17
N LEU A 31 -5.94 3.35 12.13
CA LEU A 31 -5.29 2.05 12.19
C LEU A 31 -4.15 2.04 13.18
N ARG A 32 -3.41 3.14 13.30
CA ARG A 32 -2.34 3.22 14.29
C ARG A 32 -2.86 3.19 15.71
N VAL A 33 -3.99 3.81 15.95
CA VAL A 33 -4.61 3.77 17.29
C VAL A 33 -5.12 2.38 17.60
N LEU A 34 -5.82 1.75 16.65
CA LEU A 34 -6.41 0.43 16.85
C LEU A 34 -5.36 -0.67 16.91
N ASN A 35 -4.23 -0.48 16.30
CA ASN A 35 -3.18 -1.50 16.21
C ASN A 35 -1.86 -0.92 16.72
N ALA A 36 -1.84 -0.54 18.00
CA ALA A 36 -0.70 0.17 18.58
C ALA A 36 0.60 -0.61 18.50
N ASN A 37 0.54 -1.94 18.46
CA ASN A 37 1.71 -2.79 18.39
C ASN A 37 2.11 -3.18 16.98
N SER A 38 1.40 -2.70 15.98
CA SER A 38 1.70 -2.99 14.58
C SER A 38 2.49 -1.87 13.95
N GLU A 39 3.37 -2.24 13.04
CA GLU A 39 4.08 -1.26 12.21
C GLU A 39 3.23 -0.96 10.99
N ILE A 40 2.73 0.27 10.89
CA ILE A 40 1.85 0.70 9.81
C ILE A 40 2.55 1.80 9.02
N LEU A 41 2.65 1.59 7.72
CA LEU A 41 3.34 2.51 6.81
C LEU A 41 2.38 2.94 5.71
N MET A 42 2.64 4.13 5.16
CA MET A 42 1.92 4.62 3.99
C MET A 42 2.78 4.44 2.74
N GLU A 43 2.13 4.14 1.62
CA GLU A 43 2.77 3.98 0.31
C GLU A 43 3.92 2.98 0.33
N TYR A 44 3.64 1.82 0.88
CA TYR A 44 4.61 0.74 0.92
C TYR A 44 4.55 -0.08 -0.37
N SER A 45 5.71 -0.36 -0.94
CA SER A 45 5.82 -1.08 -2.21
C SER A 45 6.16 -2.53 -2.00
N VAL A 46 5.45 -3.41 -2.70
CA VAL A 46 5.76 -4.84 -2.72
C VAL A 46 5.97 -5.24 -4.18
N THR A 47 7.07 -5.90 -4.44
CA THR A 47 7.38 -6.38 -5.79
C THR A 47 7.05 -7.86 -5.90
N TYR A 48 6.39 -8.23 -6.99
CA TYR A 48 6.09 -9.63 -7.28
C TYR A 48 6.41 -9.94 -8.74
N THR A 49 6.49 -11.22 -9.06
CA THR A 49 6.70 -11.67 -10.44
C THR A 49 5.43 -12.39 -10.89
N ASN A 50 4.89 -11.97 -12.02
CA ASN A 50 3.66 -12.57 -12.53
C ASN A 50 3.96 -13.84 -13.37
N GLU A 51 2.92 -14.44 -13.94
CA GLU A 51 3.04 -15.67 -14.71
C GLU A 51 3.89 -15.49 -15.97
N GLN A 52 3.99 -14.29 -16.47
CA GLN A 52 4.77 -13.97 -17.67
C GLN A 52 6.20 -13.59 -17.31
N ASP A 53 6.62 -13.87 -16.12
CA ASP A 53 7.97 -13.59 -15.62
C ASP A 53 8.29 -12.08 -15.60
N GLN A 54 7.27 -11.26 -15.51
CA GLN A 54 7.43 -9.82 -15.44
C GLN A 54 7.42 -9.37 -13.98
N LYS A 55 8.37 -8.51 -13.63
CA LYS A 55 8.40 -7.90 -12.30
C LYS A 55 7.41 -6.76 -12.26
N ARG A 56 6.54 -6.81 -11.27
CA ARG A 56 5.52 -5.78 -11.05
C ARG A 56 5.65 -5.25 -9.64
N THR A 57 5.30 -4.00 -9.45
CA THR A 57 5.33 -3.37 -8.13
C THR A 57 3.90 -2.95 -7.77
N ALA A 58 3.46 -3.41 -6.61
CA ALA A 58 2.19 -2.99 -6.02
C ALA A 58 2.49 -1.99 -4.91
N ILE A 59 1.77 -0.88 -4.89
CA ILE A 59 1.92 0.13 -3.87
C ILE A 59 0.66 0.15 -3.02
N GLY A 60 0.82 -0.17 -1.74
CA GLY A 60 -0.29 -0.09 -0.79
C GLY A 60 -0.40 1.31 -0.24
N ASP A 61 -1.61 1.85 -0.25
CA ASP A 61 -1.84 3.17 0.32
C ASP A 61 -1.50 3.19 1.81
N ILE A 62 -1.90 2.12 2.51
CA ILE A 62 -1.53 1.89 3.90
C ILE A 62 -1.26 0.40 4.04
N VAL A 63 -0.20 0.05 4.77
CA VAL A 63 0.19 -1.34 4.94
C VAL A 63 0.52 -1.60 6.40
N ASP A 64 -0.09 -2.64 6.96
CA ASP A 64 0.27 -3.15 8.28
C ASP A 64 1.28 -4.27 8.07
N ILE A 65 2.54 -3.99 8.28
CA ILE A 65 3.62 -4.95 8.05
C ILE A 65 3.57 -6.09 9.06
N THR A 66 3.22 -5.78 10.29
CA THR A 66 3.21 -6.78 11.35
C THR A 66 2.18 -7.87 11.09
N LYS A 67 0.99 -7.47 10.64
CA LYS A 67 -0.10 -8.41 10.36
C LYS A 67 -0.17 -8.81 8.90
N LYS A 68 0.66 -8.21 8.06
CA LYS A 68 0.68 -8.43 6.62
C LYS A 68 -0.67 -8.12 5.98
N ILE A 69 -1.20 -6.94 6.27
CA ILE A 69 -2.44 -6.46 5.67
C ILE A 69 -2.11 -5.29 4.73
N PHE A 70 -2.59 -5.40 3.51
CA PHE A 70 -2.32 -4.45 2.46
C PHE A 70 -3.62 -3.72 2.16
N TYR A 71 -3.73 -2.47 2.59
CA TYR A 71 -4.94 -1.67 2.39
C TYR A 71 -4.83 -0.86 1.12
N ARG A 72 -5.84 -0.95 0.27
CA ARG A 72 -5.92 -0.15 -0.95
C ARG A 72 -7.16 0.74 -0.87
N LEU A 73 -6.95 2.03 -1.08
CA LEU A 73 -8.05 2.98 -1.13
C LEU A 73 -8.47 3.17 -2.59
N ASN A 74 -9.69 2.81 -2.88
CA ASN A 74 -10.23 2.93 -4.23
C ASN A 74 -11.06 4.20 -4.32
N GLY A 75 -10.63 5.12 -5.18
CA GLY A 75 -11.44 6.28 -5.48
C GLY A 75 -12.61 5.91 -6.39
N ALA A 76 -13.57 6.80 -6.50
CA ALA A 76 -14.81 6.53 -7.21
C ALA A 76 -14.67 6.34 -8.72
N VAL A 77 -13.47 6.38 -9.28
CA VAL A 77 -13.27 6.50 -10.72
C VAL A 77 -12.53 5.31 -11.33
N HIS A 78 -12.60 4.16 -10.72
CA HIS A 78 -11.93 2.97 -11.29
C HIS A 78 -12.88 2.19 -12.17
N ASN A 79 -13.14 2.72 -13.37
CA ASN A 79 -14.08 2.08 -14.28
C ASN A 79 -13.43 1.51 -15.54
N SER A 80 -12.11 1.48 -15.64
CA SER A 80 -11.49 0.89 -16.82
C SER A 80 -11.23 -0.60 -16.59
N ASN A 81 -11.54 -1.41 -17.59
CA ASN A 81 -11.31 -2.84 -17.53
C ASN A 81 -9.84 -3.19 -17.28
N LYS A 82 -8.94 -2.39 -17.82
CA LYS A 82 -7.51 -2.61 -17.61
C LYS A 82 -7.13 -2.40 -16.16
N GLN A 83 -7.73 -1.43 -15.49
CA GLN A 83 -7.44 -1.18 -14.09
C GLN A 83 -7.96 -2.31 -13.23
N GLU A 84 -9.13 -2.83 -13.53
CA GLU A 84 -9.70 -3.97 -12.81
C GLU A 84 -8.83 -5.21 -12.95
N GLU A 85 -8.29 -5.47 -14.15
CA GLU A 85 -7.39 -6.60 -14.37
C GLU A 85 -6.11 -6.48 -13.55
N LYS A 86 -5.53 -5.27 -13.50
CA LYS A 86 -4.33 -5.03 -12.72
C LYS A 86 -4.59 -5.19 -11.24
N ASP A 87 -5.71 -4.68 -10.76
CA ASP A 87 -6.06 -4.79 -9.35
C ASP A 87 -6.27 -6.25 -8.96
N TRP A 88 -6.91 -7.01 -9.81
CA TRP A 88 -7.13 -8.43 -9.61
C TRP A 88 -5.82 -9.20 -9.58
N GLU A 89 -4.93 -8.91 -10.54
CA GLU A 89 -3.61 -9.54 -10.58
C GLU A 89 -2.83 -9.25 -9.30
N GLN A 90 -2.78 -7.99 -8.88
CA GLN A 90 -2.07 -7.62 -7.67
C GLN A 90 -2.61 -8.37 -6.46
N LYS A 91 -3.92 -8.45 -6.34
CA LYS A 91 -4.54 -9.12 -5.20
C LYS A 91 -4.13 -10.58 -5.13
N ILE A 92 -4.19 -11.28 -6.25
CA ILE A 92 -3.85 -12.70 -6.31
C ILE A 92 -2.39 -12.92 -5.90
N TYR A 93 -1.47 -12.16 -6.47
CA TYR A 93 -0.06 -12.35 -6.19
C TYR A 93 0.33 -11.90 -4.79
N LEU A 94 -0.28 -10.85 -4.29
CA LEU A 94 -0.03 -10.43 -2.92
C LEU A 94 -0.53 -11.47 -1.92
N GLU A 95 -1.68 -12.06 -2.19
CA GLU A 95 -2.21 -13.12 -1.34
C GLU A 95 -1.32 -14.36 -1.35
N GLN A 96 -0.73 -14.68 -2.49
CA GLN A 96 0.23 -15.78 -2.57
C GLN A 96 1.49 -15.50 -1.74
N LEU A 97 1.85 -14.24 -1.60
CA LEU A 97 2.99 -13.85 -0.77
C LEU A 97 2.64 -13.75 0.73
N GLY A 98 1.42 -14.05 1.08
CA GLY A 98 0.98 -14.04 2.47
C GLY A 98 0.32 -12.75 2.92
N TRP A 99 0.05 -11.83 2.00
CA TRP A 99 -0.62 -10.58 2.33
C TRP A 99 -2.12 -10.74 2.27
N LYS A 100 -2.80 -10.08 3.21
CA LYS A 100 -4.24 -9.92 3.13
C LYS A 100 -4.52 -8.57 2.47
N VAL A 101 -5.25 -8.58 1.36
CA VAL A 101 -5.56 -7.35 0.63
C VAL A 101 -6.94 -6.88 1.03
N VAL A 102 -7.03 -5.64 1.48
CA VAL A 102 -8.28 -5.01 1.88
C VAL A 102 -8.51 -3.81 0.99
N ASP A 103 -9.60 -3.83 0.24
CA ASP A 103 -10.00 -2.73 -0.62
C ASP A 103 -11.03 -1.88 0.11
N ILE A 104 -10.76 -0.59 0.22
CA ILE A 104 -11.63 0.36 0.90
C ILE A 104 -12.11 1.37 -0.12
N GLU A 105 -13.41 1.46 -0.28
CA GLU A 105 -14.01 2.44 -1.17
C GLU A 105 -14.17 3.76 -0.43
N THR A 106 -13.78 4.82 -1.11
CA THR A 106 -13.84 6.18 -0.56
C THR A 106 -14.73 7.09 -1.40
#